data_f16c8012aa85228c461a20001126585e
#
_entry.id   f16c8012aa85228c461a20001126585e
#
_cell.length_a   1.000
_cell.length_b   1.000
_cell.length_c   1.000
_cell.angle_alpha   90.00
_cell.angle_beta   90.00
_cell.angle_gamma   90.00
#
_symmetry.space_group_name_H-M   'P 1'
#
loop_
_entity.id
_entity.type
_entity.pdbx_description
1 polymer ?
#
loop_
_entity_poly.entity_id
_entity_poly.type
_entity_poly.pdbx_seq_one_letter_code
_entity_poly.pdbx_strand_id
1 'polypeptide(L)'
;FCGSGTIPIEAALIAKNRAPGLDRSFSAQKWGFLPPGAWMDAADEAMDREFDGSYDIWGGDIDPKAVSIARSNAEKAGVEDLVRFEVADAAAFRRDAPYGRVVTNPPYGERILEKREAEELYRAFGRAVRTLPEGWRVSVLSSHTEFERTFGRAADKKRKLYNGMLKCDLFQYGR
;
A
#
# COMPACT_ATOMS: atom_id res chain seq x y z
N PHE A 1 2.38 -9.16 -2.07
CA PHE A 1 1.04 -8.95 -1.51
C PHE A 1 0.43 -7.59 -1.90
N CYS A 2 0.65 -7.09 -3.13
CA CYS A 2 0.07 -5.81 -3.53
C CYS A 2 -1.40 -5.92 -3.97
N GLY A 3 -1.88 -7.13 -4.26
CA GLY A 3 -3.24 -7.35 -4.72
C GLY A 3 -3.58 -6.48 -5.93
N SER A 4 -4.68 -5.74 -5.85
CA SER A 4 -5.13 -4.79 -6.88
C SER A 4 -4.27 -3.50 -6.98
N GLY A 5 -3.19 -3.38 -6.22
CA GLY A 5 -2.26 -2.26 -6.27
C GLY A 5 -2.66 -1.04 -5.44
N THR A 6 -3.68 -1.12 -4.59
CA THR A 6 -4.18 0.05 -3.84
C THR A 6 -3.08 0.79 -3.07
N ILE A 7 -2.28 0.09 -2.26
CA ILE A 7 -1.25 0.73 -1.43
C ILE A 7 -0.17 1.43 -2.26
N PRO A 8 0.46 0.79 -3.28
CA PRO A 8 1.45 1.48 -4.11
C PRO A 8 0.86 2.61 -4.96
N ILE A 9 -0.39 2.48 -5.45
CA ILE A 9 -1.06 3.54 -6.19
C ILE A 9 -1.31 4.76 -5.29
N GLU A 10 -1.85 4.56 -4.09
CA GLU A 10 -2.03 5.65 -3.12
C GLU A 10 -0.69 6.28 -2.72
N ALA A 11 0.37 5.50 -2.58
CA ALA A 11 1.70 6.02 -2.33
C ALA A 11 2.19 6.93 -3.48
N ALA A 12 1.91 6.57 -4.73
CA ALA A 12 2.25 7.38 -5.90
C ALA A 12 1.44 8.68 -5.96
N LEU A 13 0.13 8.61 -5.69
CA LEU A 13 -0.74 9.79 -5.63
C LEU A 13 -0.27 10.78 -4.54
N ILE A 14 0.10 10.26 -3.35
CA ILE A 14 0.66 11.08 -2.27
C ILE A 14 2.01 11.68 -2.67
N ALA A 15 2.90 10.90 -3.28
CA ALA A 15 4.21 11.36 -3.72
C ALA A 15 4.11 12.47 -4.78
N LYS A 16 3.15 12.33 -5.70
CA LYS A 16 2.84 13.34 -6.73
C LYS A 16 2.12 14.56 -6.17
N ASN A 17 1.65 14.53 -4.93
CA ASN A 17 0.76 15.52 -4.32
C ASN A 17 -0.56 15.70 -5.09
N ARG A 18 -1.06 14.61 -5.70
CA ARG A 18 -2.35 14.63 -6.39
C ARG A 18 -3.49 14.71 -5.39
N ALA A 19 -4.36 15.71 -5.55
CA ALA A 19 -5.49 15.88 -4.65
C ALA A 19 -6.53 14.76 -4.82
N PRO A 20 -7.02 14.15 -3.72
CA PRO A 20 -8.07 13.14 -3.78
C PRO A 20 -9.34 13.72 -4.40
N GLY A 21 -9.91 12.99 -5.36
CA GLY A 21 -11.21 13.33 -5.91
C GLY A 21 -11.21 14.25 -7.13
N LEU A 22 -10.06 14.58 -7.74
CA LEU A 22 -10.00 15.33 -9.00
C LEU A 22 -10.79 14.65 -10.12
N ASP A 23 -10.79 13.33 -10.16
CA ASP A 23 -11.48 12.53 -11.19
C ASP A 23 -12.90 12.10 -10.75
N ARG A 24 -13.47 12.75 -9.73
CA ARG A 24 -14.79 12.44 -9.19
C ARG A 24 -15.69 13.66 -9.19
N SER A 25 -17.00 13.43 -9.38
CA SER A 25 -18.01 14.44 -9.14
C SER A 25 -18.59 14.32 -7.73
N PHE A 26 -18.91 15.45 -7.13
CA PHE A 26 -19.46 15.56 -5.79
C PHE A 26 -20.81 16.29 -5.83
N SER A 27 -21.73 15.89 -4.99
CA SER A 27 -23.04 16.59 -4.86
C SER A 27 -22.89 18.06 -4.52
N ALA A 28 -21.83 18.42 -3.79
CA ALA A 28 -21.50 19.80 -3.43
C ALA A 28 -21.30 20.72 -4.62
N GLN A 29 -20.88 20.21 -5.79
CA GLN A 29 -20.74 20.99 -7.02
C GLN A 29 -22.05 21.62 -7.50
N LYS A 30 -23.18 21.07 -7.08
CA LYS A 30 -24.53 21.54 -7.43
C LYS A 30 -25.16 22.47 -6.38
N TRP A 31 -24.44 22.82 -5.32
CA TRP A 31 -24.99 23.69 -4.28
C TRP A 31 -25.00 25.15 -4.76
N GLY A 32 -26.22 25.76 -4.73
CA GLY A 32 -26.43 27.08 -5.28
C GLY A 32 -25.81 28.25 -4.50
N PHE A 33 -25.20 27.99 -3.34
CA PHE A 33 -24.50 29.03 -2.57
C PHE A 33 -22.99 29.10 -2.90
N LEU A 34 -22.46 28.18 -3.70
CA LEU A 34 -21.07 28.25 -4.16
C LEU A 34 -20.95 29.28 -5.30
N PRO A 35 -19.89 30.08 -5.30
CA PRO A 35 -19.62 30.97 -6.42
C PRO A 35 -19.50 30.19 -7.74
N PRO A 36 -20.00 30.72 -8.85
CA PRO A 36 -19.77 30.12 -10.16
C PRO A 36 -18.25 29.96 -10.41
N GLY A 37 -17.84 28.78 -10.87
CA GLY A 37 -16.42 28.48 -11.14
C GLY A 37 -15.59 28.00 -9.95
N ALA A 38 -16.03 28.22 -8.70
CA ALA A 38 -15.23 27.89 -7.50
C ALA A 38 -14.71 26.45 -7.47
N TRP A 39 -15.44 25.49 -8.02
CA TRP A 39 -15.01 24.10 -8.10
C TRP A 39 -13.91 23.88 -9.13
N MET A 40 -14.03 24.54 -10.30
CA MET A 40 -12.99 24.50 -11.35
C MET A 40 -11.72 25.16 -10.87
N ASP A 41 -11.83 26.35 -10.27
CA ASP A 41 -10.68 27.09 -9.73
C ASP A 41 -9.93 26.26 -8.67
N ALA A 42 -10.65 25.57 -7.79
CA ALA A 42 -10.04 24.69 -6.80
C ALA A 42 -9.38 23.43 -7.42
N ALA A 43 -9.95 22.89 -8.50
CA ALA A 43 -9.37 21.76 -9.20
C ALA A 43 -8.09 22.17 -9.95
N ASP A 44 -8.10 23.33 -10.63
CA ASP A 44 -6.94 23.90 -11.33
C ASP A 44 -5.82 24.18 -10.33
N GLU A 45 -6.11 24.83 -9.19
CA GLU A 45 -5.15 25.08 -8.12
C GLU A 45 -4.55 23.76 -7.59
N ALA A 46 -5.36 22.71 -7.44
CA ALA A 46 -4.88 21.41 -6.97
C ALA A 46 -3.96 20.73 -8.00
N MET A 47 -4.27 20.83 -9.29
CA MET A 47 -3.41 20.29 -10.37
C MET A 47 -2.09 21.05 -10.46
N ASP A 48 -2.10 22.38 -10.33
CA ASP A 48 -0.90 23.22 -10.33
C ASP A 48 0.06 22.91 -9.17
N ARG A 49 -0.44 22.27 -8.12
CA ARG A 49 0.35 21.85 -6.95
C ARG A 49 0.91 20.43 -7.05
N GLU A 50 0.64 19.72 -8.14
CA GLU A 50 1.24 18.40 -8.34
C GLU A 50 2.76 18.51 -8.51
N PHE A 51 3.49 17.52 -8.01
CA PHE A 51 4.94 17.47 -8.13
C PHE A 51 5.37 16.67 -9.35
N ASP A 52 6.30 17.22 -10.10
CA ASP A 52 7.05 16.49 -11.11
C ASP A 52 8.26 15.83 -10.42
N GLY A 53 8.18 14.53 -10.19
CA GLY A 53 9.23 13.77 -9.50
C GLY A 53 9.36 12.35 -10.02
N SER A 54 10.55 11.79 -9.83
CA SER A 54 10.81 10.38 -10.05
C SER A 54 10.80 9.65 -8.71
N TYR A 55 10.01 8.58 -8.63
CA TYR A 55 9.82 7.82 -7.39
C TYR A 55 10.11 6.34 -7.64
N ASP A 56 10.76 5.66 -6.70
CA ASP A 56 10.95 4.20 -6.75
C ASP A 56 9.83 3.51 -5.95
N ILE A 57 8.63 3.47 -6.53
CA ILE A 57 7.47 2.81 -5.96
C ILE A 57 7.27 1.48 -6.67
N TRP A 58 7.16 0.42 -5.88
CA TRP A 58 7.06 -0.94 -6.40
C TRP A 58 5.94 -1.73 -5.71
N GLY A 59 5.18 -2.50 -6.49
CA GLY A 59 4.19 -3.44 -6.02
C GLY A 59 4.47 -4.85 -6.55
N GLY A 60 4.48 -5.84 -5.67
CA GLY A 60 4.65 -7.24 -6.03
C GLY A 60 3.54 -8.13 -5.51
N ASP A 61 3.11 -9.06 -6.34
CA ASP A 61 2.20 -10.14 -5.96
C ASP A 61 2.61 -11.43 -6.63
N ILE A 62 2.31 -12.56 -6.00
CA ILE A 62 2.60 -13.88 -6.58
C ILE A 62 1.59 -14.23 -7.70
N ASP A 63 0.38 -13.66 -7.65
CA ASP A 63 -0.65 -13.88 -8.65
C ASP A 63 -0.49 -12.92 -9.83
N PRO A 64 -0.20 -13.43 -11.04
CA PRO A 64 -0.09 -12.60 -12.24
C PRO A 64 -1.39 -11.87 -12.60
N LYS A 65 -2.55 -12.41 -12.22
CA LYS A 65 -3.85 -11.74 -12.43
C LYS A 65 -3.96 -10.51 -11.54
N ALA A 66 -3.57 -10.61 -10.27
CA ALA A 66 -3.53 -9.47 -9.36
C ALA A 66 -2.60 -8.37 -9.88
N VAL A 67 -1.42 -8.73 -10.38
CA VAL A 67 -0.48 -7.79 -11.00
C VAL A 67 -1.06 -7.10 -12.24
N SER A 68 -1.78 -7.83 -13.09
CA SER A 68 -2.47 -7.27 -14.26
C SER A 68 -3.55 -6.25 -13.84
N ILE A 69 -4.34 -6.58 -12.83
CA ILE A 69 -5.35 -5.68 -12.27
C ILE A 69 -4.69 -4.43 -11.68
N ALA A 70 -3.58 -4.59 -10.93
CA ALA A 70 -2.84 -3.48 -10.34
C ALA A 70 -2.32 -2.49 -11.40
N ARG A 71 -1.79 -2.98 -12.52
CA ARG A 71 -1.35 -2.15 -13.66
C ARG A 71 -2.51 -1.37 -14.27
N SER A 72 -3.65 -2.04 -14.52
CA SER A 72 -4.85 -1.38 -15.04
C SER A 72 -5.41 -0.32 -14.06
N ASN A 73 -5.31 -0.56 -12.75
CA ASN A 73 -5.73 0.41 -11.76
C ASN A 73 -4.77 1.61 -11.69
N ALA A 74 -3.46 1.41 -11.85
CA ALA A 74 -2.49 2.50 -11.91
C ALA A 74 -2.71 3.39 -13.15
N GLU A 75 -2.98 2.79 -14.31
CA GLU A 75 -3.35 3.50 -15.53
C GLU A 75 -4.61 4.37 -15.31
N LYS A 76 -5.67 3.80 -14.73
CA LYS A 76 -6.89 4.55 -14.40
C LYS A 76 -6.66 5.69 -13.40
N ALA A 77 -5.69 5.54 -12.52
CA ALA A 77 -5.31 6.56 -11.54
C ALA A 77 -4.31 7.60 -12.11
N GLY A 78 -3.81 7.41 -13.34
CA GLY A 78 -2.83 8.28 -13.99
C GLY A 78 -1.48 8.30 -13.28
N VAL A 79 -1.03 7.14 -12.77
CA VAL A 79 0.24 6.96 -12.05
C VAL A 79 1.03 5.73 -12.52
N GLU A 80 0.70 5.19 -13.68
CA GLU A 80 1.37 4.01 -14.26
C GLU A 80 2.87 4.18 -14.45
N ASP A 81 3.30 5.39 -14.75
CA ASP A 81 4.72 5.74 -14.94
C ASP A 81 5.48 5.88 -13.60
N LEU A 82 4.77 6.00 -12.49
CA LEU A 82 5.33 6.20 -11.16
C LEU A 82 5.44 4.91 -10.34
N VAL A 83 4.76 3.83 -10.75
CA VAL A 83 4.69 2.57 -10.01
C VAL A 83 5.05 1.40 -10.91
N ARG A 84 5.99 0.59 -10.46
CA ARG A 84 6.31 -0.69 -11.12
C ARG A 84 5.58 -1.84 -10.45
N PHE A 85 4.91 -2.67 -11.24
CA PHE A 85 4.25 -3.89 -10.77
C PHE A 85 4.89 -5.13 -11.37
N GLU A 86 5.22 -6.10 -10.52
CA GLU A 86 5.90 -7.35 -10.92
C GLU A 86 5.26 -8.57 -10.26
N VAL A 87 5.31 -9.70 -10.98
CA VAL A 87 4.99 -11.00 -10.37
C VAL A 87 6.18 -11.41 -9.52
N ALA A 88 6.00 -11.46 -8.20
CA ALA A 88 7.10 -11.73 -7.28
C ALA A 88 6.61 -12.42 -6.01
N ASP A 89 7.43 -13.36 -5.52
CA ASP A 89 7.21 -14.02 -4.24
C ASP A 89 7.75 -13.14 -3.10
N ALA A 90 6.91 -12.83 -2.13
CA ALA A 90 7.29 -12.07 -0.95
C ALA A 90 8.37 -12.76 -0.09
N ALA A 91 8.46 -14.09 -0.15
CA ALA A 91 9.53 -14.87 0.51
C ALA A 91 10.91 -14.59 -0.09
N ALA A 92 10.95 -14.18 -1.37
CA ALA A 92 12.17 -13.83 -2.09
C ALA A 92 12.45 -12.32 -2.13
N PHE A 93 11.71 -11.52 -1.37
CA PHE A 93 11.85 -10.07 -1.37
C PHE A 93 13.26 -9.63 -0.95
N ARG A 94 13.90 -8.83 -1.78
CA ARG A 94 15.25 -8.26 -1.57
C ARG A 94 15.30 -6.84 -2.10
N ARG A 95 16.04 -5.99 -1.42
CA ARG A 95 16.37 -4.62 -1.86
C ARG A 95 17.75 -4.24 -1.32
N ASP A 96 18.54 -3.58 -2.16
CA ASP A 96 19.90 -3.15 -1.82
C ASP A 96 19.96 -1.65 -1.48
N ALA A 97 18.90 -0.90 -1.77
CA ALA A 97 18.81 0.52 -1.40
C ALA A 97 19.03 0.70 0.11
N PRO A 98 19.79 1.71 0.55
CA PRO A 98 20.17 1.88 1.96
C PRO A 98 18.97 2.19 2.86
N TYR A 99 17.87 2.67 2.31
CA TYR A 99 16.64 2.96 3.04
C TYR A 99 15.41 2.72 2.17
N GLY A 100 14.29 2.48 2.81
CA GLY A 100 13.01 2.29 2.15
C GLY A 100 11.89 1.98 3.11
N ARG A 101 10.71 1.76 2.55
CA ARG A 101 9.52 1.40 3.31
C ARG A 101 8.80 0.23 2.65
N VAL A 102 8.45 -0.74 3.45
CA VAL A 102 7.52 -1.81 3.07
C VAL A 102 6.21 -1.57 3.78
N VAL A 103 5.13 -1.50 3.03
CA VAL A 103 3.77 -1.43 3.58
C VAL A 103 2.96 -2.53 2.92
N THR A 104 2.36 -3.41 3.72
CA THR A 104 1.65 -4.56 3.17
C THR A 104 0.50 -5.03 4.03
N ASN A 105 -0.49 -5.63 3.38
CA ASN A 105 -1.66 -6.26 3.96
C ASN A 105 -1.74 -7.72 3.42
N PRO A 106 -0.98 -8.66 3.99
CA PRO A 106 -0.97 -10.04 3.53
C PRO A 106 -2.27 -10.76 3.90
N PRO A 107 -2.58 -11.93 3.29
CA PRO A 107 -3.75 -12.72 3.65
C PRO A 107 -3.73 -13.11 5.13
N TYR A 108 -4.88 -13.07 5.79
CA TYR A 108 -4.98 -13.29 7.24
C TYR A 108 -5.17 -14.77 7.63
N GLY A 109 -5.59 -15.62 6.68
CA GLY A 109 -5.84 -17.03 6.95
C GLY A 109 -7.06 -17.23 7.85
N GLU A 110 -8.26 -16.88 7.40
CA GLU A 110 -9.49 -16.95 8.20
C GLU A 110 -9.95 -18.40 8.44
N ARG A 111 -9.61 -19.34 7.54
CA ARG A 111 -9.91 -20.78 7.69
C ARG A 111 -8.68 -21.52 8.21
N ILE A 112 -8.90 -22.70 8.83
CA ILE A 112 -7.83 -23.46 9.51
C ILE A 112 -6.67 -23.83 8.57
N LEU A 113 -6.94 -24.26 7.35
CA LEU A 113 -5.91 -24.57 6.35
C LEU A 113 -5.20 -23.30 5.88
N GLU A 114 -5.97 -22.27 5.55
CA GLU A 114 -5.47 -20.94 5.15
C GLU A 114 -4.64 -20.29 6.26
N LYS A 115 -4.96 -20.57 7.55
CA LYS A 115 -4.19 -20.06 8.68
C LYS A 115 -2.77 -20.63 8.72
N ARG A 116 -2.59 -21.92 8.46
CA ARG A 116 -1.26 -22.54 8.41
C ARG A 116 -0.42 -22.00 7.26
N GLU A 117 -1.04 -21.88 6.08
CA GLU A 117 -0.40 -21.31 4.90
C GLU A 117 0.00 -19.84 5.14
N ALA A 118 -0.89 -19.04 5.74
CA ALA A 118 -0.59 -17.66 6.12
C ALA A 118 0.56 -17.57 7.13
N GLU A 119 0.60 -18.45 8.13
CA GLU A 119 1.70 -18.50 9.10
C GLU A 119 3.04 -18.88 8.47
N GLU A 120 3.07 -19.83 7.54
CA GLU A 120 4.28 -20.17 6.77
C GLU A 120 4.76 -19.00 5.93
N LEU A 121 3.82 -18.30 5.28
CA LEU A 121 4.07 -17.10 4.52
C LEU A 121 4.65 -15.98 5.40
N TYR A 122 4.09 -15.76 6.59
CA TYR A 122 4.62 -14.76 7.54
C TYR A 122 6.03 -15.09 8.00
N ARG A 123 6.34 -16.38 8.26
CA ARG A 123 7.70 -16.82 8.60
C ARG A 123 8.68 -16.56 7.46
N ALA A 124 8.28 -16.89 6.23
CA ALA A 124 9.12 -16.69 5.05
C ALA A 124 9.36 -15.20 4.76
N PHE A 125 8.32 -14.40 4.78
CA PHE A 125 8.40 -12.95 4.60
C PHE A 125 9.19 -12.27 5.74
N GLY A 126 8.96 -12.68 6.99
CA GLY A 126 9.74 -12.20 8.14
C GLY A 126 11.25 -12.48 8.00
N ARG A 127 11.64 -13.63 7.42
CA ARG A 127 13.04 -13.91 7.09
C ARG A 127 13.54 -12.99 5.98
N ALA A 128 12.76 -12.77 4.93
CA ALA A 128 13.13 -11.93 3.81
C ALA A 128 13.39 -10.49 4.23
N VAL A 129 12.48 -9.88 5.00
CA VAL A 129 12.63 -8.47 5.42
C VAL A 129 13.75 -8.24 6.43
N ARG A 130 14.20 -9.28 7.15
CA ARG A 130 15.37 -9.17 8.03
C ARG A 130 16.69 -9.02 7.29
N THR A 131 16.72 -9.31 5.99
CA THR A 131 17.91 -9.10 5.15
C THR A 131 18.01 -7.69 4.58
N LEU A 132 17.00 -6.87 4.77
CA LEU A 132 17.01 -5.49 4.32
C LEU A 132 18.04 -4.64 5.11
N PRO A 133 18.62 -3.62 4.48
CA PRO A 133 19.48 -2.65 5.18
C PRO A 133 18.77 -1.98 6.36
N GLU A 134 19.55 -1.51 7.34
CA GLU A 134 19.03 -0.95 8.60
C GLU A 134 18.09 0.25 8.41
N GLY A 135 18.26 1.01 7.33
CA GLY A 135 17.40 2.16 6.99
C GLY A 135 15.98 1.81 6.53
N TRP A 136 15.65 0.51 6.45
CA TRP A 136 14.31 0.09 6.04
C TRP A 136 13.32 0.02 7.20
N ARG A 137 12.10 0.44 6.92
CA ARG A 137 10.96 0.29 7.84
C ARG A 137 9.91 -0.61 7.21
N VAL A 138 9.35 -1.50 8.02
CA VAL A 138 8.33 -2.47 7.58
C VAL A 138 7.06 -2.26 8.38
N SER A 139 5.94 -2.15 7.69
CA SER A 139 4.61 -2.02 8.28
C SER A 139 3.70 -3.10 7.70
N VAL A 140 3.16 -3.95 8.57
CA VAL A 140 2.29 -5.06 8.18
C VAL A 140 0.95 -4.94 8.90
N LEU A 141 -0.14 -4.87 8.12
CA LEU A 141 -1.48 -4.93 8.66
C LEU A 141 -1.91 -6.40 8.76
N SER A 142 -2.33 -6.84 9.93
CA SER A 142 -2.85 -8.21 10.10
C SER A 142 -3.86 -8.30 11.24
N SER A 143 -4.86 -9.16 11.08
CA SER A 143 -5.78 -9.56 12.14
C SER A 143 -5.31 -10.80 12.91
N HIS A 144 -4.19 -11.41 12.48
CA HIS A 144 -3.70 -12.64 13.07
C HIS A 144 -3.14 -12.43 14.48
N THR A 145 -3.73 -13.05 15.48
CA THR A 145 -3.39 -12.84 16.91
C THR A 145 -1.95 -13.22 17.25
N GLU A 146 -1.39 -14.23 16.57
CA GLU A 146 -0.03 -14.74 16.77
C GLU A 146 0.96 -14.20 15.72
N PHE A 147 0.64 -13.04 15.10
CA PHE A 147 1.44 -12.52 14.00
C PHE A 147 2.92 -12.34 14.37
N GLU A 148 3.22 -11.69 15.48
CA GLU A 148 4.61 -11.42 15.91
C GLU A 148 5.42 -12.70 16.12
N ARG A 149 4.80 -13.72 16.71
CA ARG A 149 5.44 -15.04 16.91
C ARG A 149 5.74 -15.72 15.59
N THR A 150 4.80 -15.68 14.64
CA THR A 150 4.96 -16.31 13.33
C THR A 150 5.90 -15.52 12.41
N PHE A 151 5.85 -14.20 12.48
CA PHE A 151 6.77 -13.32 11.76
C PHE A 151 8.22 -13.41 12.30
N GLY A 152 8.36 -13.86 13.55
CA GLY A 152 9.63 -14.16 14.20
C GLY A 152 10.32 -12.95 14.81
N ARG A 153 9.59 -11.85 15.05
CA ARG A 153 10.06 -10.66 15.75
C ARG A 153 8.87 -9.93 16.38
N ALA A 154 9.05 -9.42 17.61
CA ALA A 154 8.14 -8.45 18.20
C ALA A 154 8.18 -7.13 17.46
N ALA A 155 7.04 -6.48 17.28
CA ALA A 155 6.96 -5.17 16.64
C ALA A 155 7.49 -4.06 17.57
N ASP A 156 8.18 -3.08 17.00
CA ASP A 156 8.65 -1.90 17.74
C ASP A 156 7.46 -1.01 18.15
N LYS A 157 6.41 -1.02 17.34
CA LYS A 157 5.15 -0.32 17.61
C LYS A 157 3.98 -1.07 17.01
N LYS A 158 2.83 -1.05 17.73
CA LYS A 158 1.54 -1.55 17.22
C LYS A 158 0.49 -0.46 17.26
N ARG A 159 -0.36 -0.42 16.23
CA ARG A 159 -1.51 0.47 16.17
C ARG A 159 -2.75 -0.31 15.79
N LYS A 160 -3.79 -0.22 16.62
CA LYS A 160 -5.09 -0.84 16.30
C LYS A 160 -5.76 -0.11 15.17
N LEU A 161 -6.18 -0.86 14.17
CA LEU A 161 -6.93 -0.38 13.01
C LEU A 161 -8.09 -1.34 12.73
N TYR A 162 -8.92 -0.97 11.76
CA TYR A 162 -9.99 -1.82 11.27
C TYR A 162 -9.89 -1.92 9.74
N ASN A 163 -10.05 -3.13 9.22
CA ASN A 163 -10.22 -3.37 7.80
C ASN A 163 -11.68 -3.82 7.58
N GLY A 164 -12.54 -2.88 7.21
CA GLY A 164 -13.98 -3.07 7.30
C GLY A 164 -14.41 -3.33 8.75
N MET A 165 -15.05 -4.48 8.98
CA MET A 165 -15.48 -4.92 10.32
C MET A 165 -14.39 -5.68 11.09
N LEU A 166 -13.29 -6.03 10.42
CA LEU A 166 -12.23 -6.84 10.98
C LEU A 166 -11.25 -5.99 11.77
N LYS A 167 -11.08 -6.30 13.05
CA LYS A 167 -10.06 -5.68 13.91
C LYS A 167 -8.68 -6.18 13.51
N CYS A 168 -7.79 -5.26 13.20
CA CYS A 168 -6.42 -5.52 12.81
C CYS A 168 -5.43 -4.76 13.70
N ASP A 169 -4.20 -5.21 13.75
CA ASP A 169 -3.07 -4.43 14.23
C ASP A 169 -2.13 -4.10 13.06
N LEU A 170 -1.67 -2.86 13.00
CA LEU A 170 -0.56 -2.45 12.16
C LEU A 170 0.73 -2.64 12.97
N PHE A 171 1.47 -3.67 12.60
CA PHE A 171 2.77 -4.00 13.18
C PHE A 171 3.86 -3.21 12.46
N GLN A 172 4.67 -2.46 13.21
CA GLN A 172 5.70 -1.59 12.66
C GLN A 172 7.09 -1.99 13.18
N TYR A 173 8.05 -2.10 12.25
CA TYR A 173 9.42 -2.52 12.48
C TYR A 173 10.40 -1.51 11.85
N GLY A 174 11.53 -1.29 12.52
CA GLY A 174 12.54 -0.32 12.12
C GLY A 174 12.24 1.07 12.69
N ARG A 175 13.05 1.51 13.62
CA ARG A 175 13.06 2.87 14.19
C ARG A 175 14.23 3.66 13.64
#